data_ae94b19b35612ea485fbc180b71379cf
#
_entry.id   ae94b19b35612ea485fbc180b71379cf
#
_cell.length_a   1.000
_cell.length_b   1.000
_cell.length_c   1.000
_cell.angle_alpha   90.00
_cell.angle_beta   90.00
_cell.angle_gamma   90.00
#
_symmetry.space_group_name_H-M   'P 1'
#
loop_
_entity.id
_entity.type
_entity.pdbx_description
1 polymer ?
#
loop_
_entity_poly.entity_id
_entity_poly.type
_entity_poly.pdbx_seq_one_letter_code
_entity_poly.pdbx_strand_id
1 'polypeptide(L)'
;MNERARERSMIEHPSRRNFLGMSSLALATTAFAGLTANAQERASTQKAEQDHSSSDPGQENKALLDLNPNSNTPPPTDHGDVVPLWYSFDLVKKRVEEGGWTHQVTERELPSSRDIAGFNMRLTAGSYREMHWHTADEWAYVLYGKARVTVMNPDGTMFLGDVEEGDLWIFPAGFPHSIQGLGPDGTEFLLVFNQGAFSEDGTMLLSELVAHMPPEVLSKNTGLDASVFANAPKAPLYIFPGTVPGSLAADKTDVGGEQVASRYQYTFHLKSMEPTKTSKGGSVRIVDSRNFPASKHIAAALVIVKPAGLRELHWHPNASEWQFYIAGKARMTVFFPVDNARTVDFNANDVGYVPSNAGHYIENTGDTDLVFLETFASDEFVDVSLNQWLRRVPSEMLQAHLNINREQAQMIPAEKLGVI
;
A
#
# COMPACT_ATOMS: atom_id res chain seq x y z
N MET A 1 -55.25 -20.20 -8.17
CA MET A 1 -55.34 -21.27 -9.20
C MET A 1 -54.05 -21.30 -9.99
N ASN A 2 -53.45 -22.48 -9.97
CA ASN A 2 -52.29 -22.99 -10.71
C ASN A 2 -50.87 -22.68 -10.16
N GLU A 3 -50.49 -23.66 -9.34
CA GLU A 3 -49.14 -24.18 -9.14
C GLU A 3 -48.46 -24.59 -10.45
N ARG A 4 -47.16 -24.36 -10.57
CA ARG A 4 -46.24 -25.32 -11.19
C ARG A 4 -44.90 -25.29 -10.51
N ALA A 5 -44.61 -26.42 -9.87
CA ALA A 5 -43.32 -26.84 -9.33
C ALA A 5 -42.24 -26.87 -10.44
N ARG A 6 -41.01 -26.56 -10.11
CA ARG A 6 -39.80 -26.94 -10.85
C ARG A 6 -38.82 -27.66 -9.95
N GLU A 7 -38.56 -28.88 -10.37
CA GLU A 7 -37.64 -29.86 -9.85
C GLU A 7 -36.21 -29.33 -9.69
N ARG A 8 -35.61 -29.70 -8.58
CA ARG A 8 -34.16 -29.60 -8.34
C ARG A 8 -33.51 -30.89 -8.85
N SER A 9 -32.63 -30.79 -9.84
CA SER A 9 -31.73 -31.88 -10.20
C SER A 9 -30.49 -31.81 -9.30
N MET A 10 -30.31 -32.85 -8.48
CA MET A 10 -29.06 -33.09 -7.74
C MET A 10 -28.05 -33.72 -8.70
N ILE A 11 -26.87 -33.14 -8.73
CA ILE A 11 -25.70 -33.75 -9.36
C ILE A 11 -24.87 -34.41 -8.27
N GLU A 12 -24.83 -35.74 -8.30
CA GLU A 12 -24.00 -36.57 -7.41
C GLU A 12 -22.53 -36.53 -7.87
N HIS A 13 -21.62 -36.32 -6.93
CA HIS A 13 -20.19 -36.51 -7.10
C HIS A 13 -19.78 -37.96 -6.81
N PRO A 14 -18.99 -38.64 -7.66
CA PRO A 14 -18.52 -39.98 -7.39
C PRO A 14 -17.31 -39.97 -6.43
N SER A 15 -17.40 -40.84 -5.41
CA SER A 15 -16.38 -41.09 -4.43
C SER A 15 -15.20 -41.89 -5.03
N ARG A 16 -13.99 -41.47 -4.75
CA ARG A 16 -12.77 -42.24 -5.03
C ARG A 16 -12.53 -43.24 -3.93
N ARG A 17 -12.65 -44.52 -4.23
CA ARG A 17 -12.07 -45.61 -3.46
C ARG A 17 -11.52 -46.70 -4.38
N ASN A 18 -10.31 -47.15 -4.05
CA ASN A 18 -9.64 -48.38 -4.35
C ASN A 18 -9.03 -48.59 -5.74
N PHE A 19 -7.70 -48.55 -5.78
CA PHE A 19 -6.91 -49.47 -6.60
C PHE A 19 -5.71 -49.98 -5.78
N LEU A 20 -5.86 -51.19 -5.24
CA LEU A 20 -4.78 -52.06 -4.82
C LEU A 20 -4.58 -53.03 -5.96
N GLY A 21 -3.35 -53.14 -6.45
CA GLY A 21 -2.92 -54.15 -7.44
C GLY A 21 -1.49 -54.57 -7.14
N MET A 22 -1.37 -55.78 -6.53
CA MET A 22 -0.08 -56.49 -6.35
C MET A 22 0.44 -57.06 -7.67
N SER A 23 1.77 -57.09 -7.85
CA SER A 23 2.54 -58.21 -8.44
C SER A 23 4.02 -57.76 -8.61
N SER A 24 4.88 -58.37 -7.95
CA SER A 24 5.76 -59.58 -8.12
C SER A 24 7.19 -59.26 -8.49
N LEU A 25 8.07 -59.63 -7.56
CA LEU A 25 9.46 -60.09 -7.59
C LEU A 25 10.10 -60.40 -8.92
N ALA A 26 11.36 -59.93 -9.11
CA ALA A 26 12.50 -60.78 -9.39
C ALA A 26 13.85 -60.07 -9.29
N LEU A 27 14.73 -60.58 -8.54
CA LEU A 27 16.19 -60.51 -8.37
C LEU A 27 17.00 -59.76 -9.44
N ALA A 28 17.86 -58.82 -8.97
CA ALA A 28 19.24 -58.66 -9.40
C ALA A 28 20.06 -58.09 -8.23
N THR A 29 20.73 -58.97 -7.51
CA THR A 29 21.81 -58.64 -6.57
C THR A 29 23.12 -58.47 -7.30
N THR A 30 23.95 -57.56 -6.78
CA THR A 30 25.37 -57.27 -6.97
C THR A 30 25.69 -56.09 -7.88
N ALA A 31 26.02 -54.99 -7.24
CA ALA A 31 27.05 -53.98 -7.50
C ALA A 31 26.60 -52.56 -7.07
N PHE A 32 26.34 -52.34 -5.79
CA PHE A 32 26.05 -50.99 -5.25
C PHE A 32 26.55 -50.81 -3.81
N ALA A 33 27.82 -51.21 -3.54
CA ALA A 33 28.38 -50.95 -2.21
C ALA A 33 29.20 -49.65 -2.13
N GLY A 34 29.40 -48.93 -3.25
CA GLY A 34 30.24 -47.73 -3.28
C GLY A 34 29.48 -46.38 -3.43
N LEU A 35 28.17 -46.41 -3.75
CA LEU A 35 27.37 -45.20 -3.96
C LEU A 35 26.45 -44.83 -2.81
N THR A 36 26.25 -45.76 -1.86
CA THR A 36 25.34 -45.54 -0.73
C THR A 36 25.99 -44.75 0.40
N ALA A 37 27.31 -44.82 0.59
CA ALA A 37 28.00 -44.04 1.63
C ALA A 37 27.99 -42.51 1.30
N ASN A 38 28.25 -42.13 0.04
CA ASN A 38 28.22 -40.75 -0.37
C ASN A 38 26.82 -40.13 -0.44
N ALA A 39 25.79 -40.93 -0.69
CA ALA A 39 24.37 -40.44 -0.66
C ALA A 39 23.85 -40.28 0.77
N GLN A 40 24.30 -41.15 1.67
CA GLN A 40 23.91 -41.12 3.07
C GLN A 40 24.67 -40.02 3.83
N GLU A 41 25.92 -39.74 3.47
CA GLU A 41 26.70 -38.65 4.02
C GLU A 41 26.21 -37.26 3.49
N ARG A 42 25.77 -37.17 2.22
CA ARG A 42 25.08 -35.96 1.68
C ARG A 42 23.69 -35.78 2.27
N ALA A 43 22.97 -36.85 2.53
CA ALA A 43 21.64 -36.75 3.19
C ALA A 43 21.78 -36.41 4.67
N SER A 44 22.88 -36.81 5.34
CA SER A 44 23.13 -36.45 6.74
C SER A 44 23.68 -35.02 6.89
N THR A 45 24.47 -34.50 5.93
CA THR A 45 24.93 -33.12 5.90
C THR A 45 23.79 -32.15 5.52
N GLN A 46 22.90 -32.51 4.59
CA GLN A 46 21.69 -31.72 4.32
C GLN A 46 20.70 -31.74 5.49
N LYS A 47 20.67 -32.84 6.26
CA LYS A 47 19.79 -32.93 7.44
C LYS A 47 20.33 -32.18 8.67
N ALA A 48 21.63 -31.88 8.71
CA ALA A 48 22.26 -31.10 9.77
C ALA A 48 22.14 -29.56 9.55
N GLU A 49 21.83 -29.10 8.33
CA GLU A 49 21.53 -27.71 8.02
C GLU A 49 20.03 -27.35 8.12
N GLN A 50 19.15 -28.35 8.30
CA GLN A 50 17.73 -28.17 8.55
C GLN A 50 17.44 -28.36 10.05
N ASP A 51 18.03 -27.52 10.90
CA ASP A 51 17.65 -27.45 12.31
C ASP A 51 16.38 -26.60 12.47
N HIS A 52 15.32 -27.13 11.92
CA HIS A 52 13.98 -26.64 12.18
C HIS A 52 13.28 -27.66 13.08
N SER A 53 12.44 -27.20 13.96
CA SER A 53 11.85 -28.02 15.02
C SER A 53 11.57 -29.45 14.53
N SER A 54 11.77 -30.45 15.36
CA SER A 54 11.54 -31.87 15.03
C SER A 54 10.13 -32.18 14.53
N SER A 55 9.23 -31.22 14.60
CA SER A 55 7.84 -31.28 14.16
C SER A 55 7.61 -30.76 12.73
N ASP A 56 8.59 -30.12 12.11
CA ASP A 56 8.48 -29.55 10.75
C ASP A 56 9.60 -30.06 9.82
N PRO A 57 9.46 -31.31 9.28
CA PRO A 57 10.47 -31.95 8.44
C PRO A 57 10.35 -31.53 6.96
N GLY A 58 9.41 -30.66 6.59
CA GLY A 58 9.18 -30.22 5.23
C GLY A 58 10.30 -29.35 4.67
N GLN A 59 10.22 -29.07 3.36
CA GLN A 59 11.08 -28.05 2.74
C GLN A 59 10.43 -26.69 2.85
N GLU A 60 11.20 -25.69 3.27
CA GLU A 60 10.77 -24.34 3.48
C GLU A 60 11.43 -23.37 2.50
N ASN A 61 10.76 -22.28 2.18
CA ASN A 61 11.38 -21.14 1.49
C ASN A 61 12.04 -20.24 2.53
N LYS A 62 13.30 -20.57 2.85
CA LYS A 62 14.05 -19.86 3.91
C LYS A 62 14.13 -18.35 3.68
N ALA A 63 14.25 -17.88 2.42
CA ALA A 63 14.32 -16.46 2.12
C ALA A 63 13.04 -15.71 2.54
N LEU A 64 11.86 -16.30 2.30
CA LEU A 64 10.59 -15.73 2.74
C LEU A 64 10.42 -15.80 4.26
N LEU A 65 10.84 -16.88 4.88
CA LEU A 65 10.74 -17.03 6.34
C LEU A 65 11.68 -16.07 7.08
N ASP A 66 12.89 -15.85 6.55
CA ASP A 66 13.83 -14.86 7.13
C ASP A 66 13.28 -13.42 7.05
N LEU A 67 12.43 -13.11 6.07
CA LEU A 67 11.72 -11.83 5.95
C LEU A 67 10.47 -11.76 6.83
N ASN A 68 9.85 -12.91 7.12
CA ASN A 68 8.59 -13.02 7.86
C ASN A 68 8.67 -14.08 8.95
N PRO A 69 9.54 -13.93 9.96
CA PRO A 69 9.81 -14.96 10.96
C PRO A 69 8.56 -15.34 11.77
N ASN A 70 7.62 -14.42 12.00
CA ASN A 70 6.38 -14.72 12.72
C ASN A 70 5.41 -15.62 11.94
N SER A 71 5.60 -15.79 10.63
CA SER A 71 4.82 -16.76 9.86
C SER A 71 5.15 -18.20 10.25
N ASN A 72 6.40 -18.47 10.64
CA ASN A 72 6.87 -19.80 11.05
C ASN A 72 6.82 -20.02 12.57
N THR A 73 7.15 -18.99 13.33
CA THR A 73 7.18 -19.01 14.79
C THR A 73 6.35 -17.88 15.37
N PRO A 74 5.01 -17.94 15.28
CA PRO A 74 4.15 -16.90 15.81
C PRO A 74 4.32 -16.78 17.31
N PRO A 75 4.22 -15.57 17.90
CA PRO A 75 4.28 -15.40 19.33
C PRO A 75 3.05 -16.04 19.99
N PRO A 76 3.16 -16.48 21.26
CA PRO A 76 2.05 -17.12 21.98
C PRO A 76 0.84 -16.20 22.21
N THR A 77 0.95 -14.92 21.90
CA THR A 77 -0.14 -13.93 21.90
C THR A 77 -0.98 -13.96 20.62
N ASP A 78 -0.52 -14.59 19.54
CA ASP A 78 -1.32 -14.77 18.34
C ASP A 78 -2.41 -15.80 18.58
N HIS A 79 -3.66 -15.45 18.22
CA HIS A 79 -4.81 -16.28 18.49
C HIS A 79 -5.91 -16.07 17.44
N GLY A 80 -6.65 -17.14 17.17
CA GLY A 80 -7.84 -17.12 16.34
C GLY A 80 -7.55 -16.96 14.84
N ASP A 81 -8.62 -16.67 14.08
CA ASP A 81 -8.57 -16.47 12.63
C ASP A 81 -8.67 -14.98 12.31
N VAL A 82 -7.66 -14.45 11.65
CA VAL A 82 -7.52 -13.03 11.35
C VAL A 82 -7.42 -12.85 9.84
N VAL A 83 -8.10 -11.82 9.31
CA VAL A 83 -8.02 -11.41 7.90
C VAL A 83 -6.55 -11.13 7.50
N PRO A 84 -6.19 -11.28 6.22
CA PRO A 84 -4.87 -10.89 5.74
C PRO A 84 -4.56 -9.43 6.07
N LEU A 85 -3.41 -9.18 6.70
CA LEU A 85 -2.96 -7.84 7.13
C LEU A 85 -1.73 -7.36 6.37
N TRP A 86 -1.18 -8.18 5.49
CA TRP A 86 0.09 -7.95 4.81
C TRP A 86 0.03 -8.35 3.34
N TYR A 87 0.70 -7.57 2.52
CA TYR A 87 1.07 -7.92 1.16
C TYR A 87 2.35 -7.17 0.77
N SER A 88 3.01 -7.57 -0.34
CA SER A 88 4.21 -6.89 -0.82
C SER A 88 4.06 -6.49 -2.29
N PHE A 89 4.47 -5.26 -2.63
CA PHE A 89 4.58 -4.83 -4.02
C PHE A 89 5.56 -5.70 -4.82
N ASP A 90 6.58 -6.28 -4.16
CA ASP A 90 7.57 -7.15 -4.81
C ASP A 90 6.97 -8.48 -5.31
N LEU A 91 5.78 -8.87 -4.84
CA LEU A 91 5.04 -10.03 -5.31
C LEU A 91 4.11 -9.72 -6.49
N VAL A 92 3.94 -8.45 -6.85
CA VAL A 92 3.04 -8.03 -7.92
C VAL A 92 3.77 -7.84 -9.23
N LYS A 93 3.21 -8.40 -10.31
CA LYS A 93 3.74 -8.20 -11.65
C LYS A 93 3.67 -6.73 -12.05
N LYS A 94 4.79 -6.16 -12.47
CA LYS A 94 4.85 -4.81 -13.06
C LYS A 94 4.25 -4.81 -14.46
N ARG A 95 3.41 -3.83 -14.74
CA ARG A 95 3.09 -3.39 -16.09
C ARG A 95 4.22 -2.45 -16.52
N VAL A 96 4.95 -2.84 -17.56
CA VAL A 96 6.10 -2.08 -18.07
C VAL A 96 5.72 -1.46 -19.40
N GLU A 97 5.93 -0.15 -19.49
CA GLU A 97 5.68 0.67 -20.66
C GLU A 97 6.99 1.37 -21.09
N GLU A 98 7.02 1.99 -22.27
CA GLU A 98 8.25 2.64 -22.78
C GLU A 98 8.72 3.80 -21.89
N GLY A 99 7.77 4.51 -21.24
CA GLY A 99 8.05 5.66 -20.36
C GLY A 99 8.23 5.33 -18.89
N GLY A 100 8.10 4.06 -18.47
CA GLY A 100 8.17 3.67 -17.06
C GLY A 100 7.43 2.37 -16.74
N TRP A 101 6.97 2.25 -15.51
CA TRP A 101 6.23 1.06 -15.06
C TRP A 101 5.26 1.41 -13.91
N THR A 102 4.30 0.51 -13.69
CA THR A 102 3.41 0.53 -12.53
C THR A 102 3.12 -0.87 -12.03
N HIS A 103 2.79 -0.99 -10.75
CA HIS A 103 2.16 -2.16 -10.15
C HIS A 103 1.24 -1.73 -9.02
N GLN A 104 0.27 -2.57 -8.67
CA GLN A 104 -0.81 -2.20 -7.76
C GLN A 104 -1.06 -3.28 -6.70
N VAL A 105 -1.43 -2.83 -5.49
CA VAL A 105 -2.00 -3.66 -4.42
C VAL A 105 -3.39 -3.13 -4.13
N THR A 106 -4.40 -3.89 -4.53
CA THR A 106 -5.82 -3.57 -4.39
C THR A 106 -6.50 -4.57 -3.47
N GLU A 107 -7.81 -4.49 -3.29
CA GLU A 107 -8.56 -5.53 -2.56
C GLU A 107 -8.43 -6.93 -3.19
N ARG A 108 -7.95 -7.05 -4.42
CA ARG A 108 -7.68 -8.33 -5.06
C ARG A 108 -6.45 -9.01 -4.48
N GLU A 109 -5.38 -8.27 -4.21
CA GLU A 109 -4.14 -8.74 -3.62
C GLU A 109 -4.24 -8.77 -2.08
N LEU A 110 -4.91 -7.78 -1.48
CA LEU A 110 -5.12 -7.64 -0.05
C LEU A 110 -6.63 -7.48 0.26
N PRO A 111 -7.39 -8.59 0.37
CA PRO A 111 -8.86 -8.56 0.48
C PRO A 111 -9.43 -7.84 1.71
N SER A 112 -8.62 -7.57 2.71
CA SER A 112 -8.99 -6.76 3.88
C SER A 112 -9.04 -5.25 3.54
N SER A 113 -8.25 -4.78 2.56
CA SER A 113 -8.15 -3.36 2.17
C SER A 113 -9.27 -2.96 1.21
N ARG A 114 -10.48 -2.75 1.74
CA ARG A 114 -11.68 -2.44 0.93
C ARG A 114 -11.86 -0.96 0.65
N ASP A 115 -11.24 -0.12 1.42
CA ASP A 115 -11.38 1.34 1.40
C ASP A 115 -10.17 2.06 0.77
N ILE A 116 -9.04 1.38 0.61
CA ILE A 116 -7.82 1.93 0.00
C ILE A 116 -7.20 0.92 -0.96
N ALA A 117 -6.74 1.43 -2.11
CA ALA A 117 -5.84 0.74 -3.04
C ALA A 117 -4.53 1.53 -3.18
N GLY A 118 -3.40 0.83 -3.28
CA GLY A 118 -2.09 1.43 -3.46
C GLY A 118 -1.45 1.06 -4.80
N PHE A 119 -0.70 2.01 -5.38
CA PHE A 119 0.07 1.81 -6.62
C PHE A 119 1.47 2.34 -6.43
N ASN A 120 2.46 1.66 -6.94
CA ASN A 120 3.79 2.21 -7.10
C ASN A 120 4.05 2.40 -8.59
N MET A 121 4.47 3.62 -8.98
CA MET A 121 4.68 4.01 -10.37
C MET A 121 6.03 4.71 -10.56
N ARG A 122 6.66 4.41 -11.68
CA ARG A 122 7.91 5.03 -12.14
C ARG A 122 7.69 5.70 -13.50
N LEU A 123 8.10 6.97 -13.61
CA LEU A 123 8.21 7.68 -14.87
C LEU A 123 9.67 8.05 -15.10
N THR A 124 10.21 7.73 -16.28
CA THR A 124 11.54 8.21 -16.69
C THR A 124 11.51 9.71 -16.99
N ALA A 125 12.68 10.34 -17.10
CA ALA A 125 12.75 11.77 -17.39
C ALA A 125 12.05 12.13 -18.70
N GLY A 126 11.13 13.09 -18.65
CA GLY A 126 10.28 13.54 -19.76
C GLY A 126 9.03 12.71 -19.99
N SER A 127 8.95 11.49 -19.45
CA SER A 127 7.79 10.61 -19.65
C SER A 127 6.56 11.10 -18.90
N TYR A 128 5.41 10.80 -19.48
CA TYR A 128 4.10 11.17 -18.95
C TYR A 128 3.34 9.95 -18.42
N ARG A 129 2.64 10.14 -17.30
CA ARG A 129 1.36 9.48 -17.07
C ARG A 129 0.33 10.27 -17.86
N GLU A 130 -0.33 9.62 -18.81
CA GLU A 130 -1.26 10.23 -19.75
C GLU A 130 -2.29 11.13 -19.07
N MET A 131 -2.77 12.16 -19.75
CA MET A 131 -3.92 12.97 -19.32
C MET A 131 -5.13 12.08 -19.10
N HIS A 132 -5.70 12.10 -17.89
CA HIS A 132 -6.76 11.17 -17.49
C HIS A 132 -7.57 11.71 -16.31
N TRP A 133 -8.62 10.99 -15.95
CA TRP A 133 -9.40 11.18 -14.73
C TRP A 133 -9.99 9.85 -14.27
N HIS A 134 -10.43 9.78 -13.03
CA HIS A 134 -11.03 8.59 -12.42
C HIS A 134 -12.02 8.97 -11.31
N THR A 135 -12.78 7.99 -10.81
CA THR A 135 -13.85 8.19 -9.82
C THR A 135 -13.38 8.24 -8.38
N ALA A 136 -12.14 7.87 -8.11
CA ALA A 136 -11.51 7.95 -6.79
C ALA A 136 -10.69 9.23 -6.65
N ASP A 137 -10.45 9.70 -5.43
CA ASP A 137 -9.37 10.65 -5.17
C ASP A 137 -8.04 9.93 -5.30
N GLU A 138 -7.04 10.59 -5.87
CA GLU A 138 -5.65 10.14 -5.94
C GLU A 138 -4.80 10.99 -5.02
N TRP A 139 -4.22 10.36 -4.00
CA TRP A 139 -3.20 10.95 -3.15
C TRP A 139 -1.86 10.30 -3.47
N ALA A 140 -0.77 11.06 -3.44
CA ALA A 140 0.54 10.53 -3.78
C ALA A 140 1.66 11.03 -2.88
N TYR A 141 2.70 10.20 -2.74
CA TYR A 141 3.95 10.51 -2.07
C TYR A 141 5.13 10.20 -3.00
N VAL A 142 6.02 11.19 -3.21
CA VAL A 142 7.21 11.03 -4.05
C VAL A 142 8.27 10.25 -3.29
N LEU A 143 8.59 9.05 -3.77
CA LEU A 143 9.62 8.17 -3.21
C LEU A 143 11.02 8.52 -3.71
N TYR A 144 11.12 8.99 -4.96
CA TYR A 144 12.38 9.30 -5.61
C TYR A 144 12.20 10.32 -6.75
N GLY A 145 13.18 11.23 -6.91
CA GLY A 145 13.27 12.12 -8.04
C GLY A 145 12.29 13.28 -7.99
N LYS A 146 11.82 13.72 -9.18
CA LYS A 146 10.97 14.91 -9.32
C LYS A 146 9.90 14.71 -10.38
N ALA A 147 8.73 15.31 -10.15
CA ALA A 147 7.63 15.31 -11.11
C ALA A 147 7.02 16.71 -11.27
N ARG A 148 6.45 16.98 -12.44
CA ARG A 148 5.49 18.06 -12.68
C ARG A 148 4.10 17.48 -12.70
N VAL A 149 3.22 18.02 -11.87
CA VAL A 149 1.82 17.64 -11.81
C VAL A 149 0.94 18.76 -12.36
N THR A 150 -0.10 18.37 -13.09
CA THR A 150 -1.10 19.29 -13.64
C THR A 150 -2.49 18.82 -13.28
N VAL A 151 -3.38 19.72 -12.89
CA VAL A 151 -4.79 19.41 -12.65
C VAL A 151 -5.67 20.58 -13.06
N MET A 152 -6.78 20.28 -13.76
CA MET A 152 -7.77 21.27 -14.16
C MET A 152 -8.97 21.23 -13.21
N ASN A 153 -9.35 22.39 -12.71
CA ASN A 153 -10.56 22.56 -11.90
C ASN A 153 -11.82 22.62 -12.80
N PRO A 154 -13.01 22.26 -12.25
CA PRO A 154 -14.27 22.39 -12.99
C PRO A 154 -14.61 23.80 -13.46
N ASP A 155 -14.02 24.84 -12.86
CA ASP A 155 -14.17 26.25 -13.25
C ASP A 155 -13.21 26.66 -14.40
N GLY A 156 -12.43 25.70 -14.92
CA GLY A 156 -11.47 25.92 -16.01
C GLY A 156 -10.11 26.44 -15.57
N THR A 157 -9.91 26.69 -14.27
CA THR A 157 -8.58 27.08 -13.78
C THR A 157 -7.64 25.88 -13.68
N MET A 158 -6.32 26.14 -13.85
CA MET A 158 -5.27 25.13 -13.91
C MET A 158 -4.31 25.26 -12.74
N PHE A 159 -3.96 24.12 -12.15
CA PHE A 159 -2.83 24.02 -11.24
C PHE A 159 -1.66 23.31 -11.95
N LEU A 160 -0.49 23.91 -11.85
CA LEU A 160 0.79 23.31 -12.23
C LEU A 160 1.74 23.44 -11.04
N GLY A 161 2.38 22.34 -10.64
CA GLY A 161 3.35 22.32 -9.56
C GLY A 161 4.44 21.29 -9.78
N ASP A 162 5.66 21.62 -9.36
CA ASP A 162 6.75 20.66 -9.29
C ASP A 162 6.82 20.10 -7.88
N VAL A 163 7.05 18.79 -7.76
CA VAL A 163 7.22 18.04 -6.53
C VAL A 163 8.50 17.23 -6.57
N GLU A 164 9.09 16.99 -5.40
CA GLU A 164 10.31 16.20 -5.25
C GLU A 164 10.19 15.18 -4.12
N GLU A 165 11.21 14.36 -3.95
CA GLU A 165 11.25 13.31 -2.92
C GLU A 165 10.78 13.81 -1.54
N GLY A 166 9.73 13.18 -1.02
CA GLY A 166 9.09 13.52 0.25
C GLY A 166 7.95 14.51 0.17
N ASP A 167 7.62 15.01 -1.02
CA ASP A 167 6.44 15.83 -1.28
C ASP A 167 5.22 14.98 -1.59
N LEU A 168 4.05 15.61 -1.49
CA LEU A 168 2.74 15.04 -1.79
C LEU A 168 2.04 15.79 -2.90
N TRP A 169 1.08 15.10 -3.54
CA TRP A 169 -0.02 15.75 -4.26
C TRP A 169 -1.35 15.05 -4.00
N ILE A 170 -2.42 15.73 -4.35
CA ILE A 170 -3.79 15.21 -4.36
C ILE A 170 -4.49 15.60 -5.67
N PHE A 171 -5.18 14.67 -6.30
CA PHE A 171 -6.10 14.93 -7.39
C PHE A 171 -7.50 14.51 -6.96
N PRO A 172 -8.45 15.45 -6.86
CA PRO A 172 -9.83 15.11 -6.52
C PRO A 172 -10.49 14.24 -7.59
N ALA A 173 -11.40 13.39 -7.17
CA ALA A 173 -12.18 12.53 -8.04
C ALA A 173 -12.82 13.30 -9.21
N GLY A 174 -12.66 12.79 -10.43
CA GLY A 174 -13.21 13.38 -11.64
C GLY A 174 -12.44 14.58 -12.22
N PHE A 175 -11.39 15.07 -11.56
CA PHE A 175 -10.59 16.19 -12.09
C PHE A 175 -9.55 15.69 -13.11
N PRO A 176 -9.53 16.23 -14.34
CA PRO A 176 -8.50 15.86 -15.31
C PRO A 176 -7.10 16.26 -14.84
N HIS A 177 -6.17 15.35 -14.95
CA HIS A 177 -4.80 15.53 -14.49
C HIS A 177 -3.76 14.76 -15.30
N SER A 178 -2.48 15.06 -15.09
CA SER A 178 -1.35 14.36 -15.68
C SER A 178 -0.12 14.52 -14.79
N ILE A 179 0.82 13.59 -14.91
CA ILE A 179 2.10 13.61 -14.20
C ILE A 179 3.20 13.46 -15.22
N GLN A 180 4.26 14.28 -15.11
CA GLN A 180 5.44 14.18 -15.95
C GLN A 180 6.70 14.02 -15.10
N GLY A 181 7.53 13.03 -15.44
CA GLY A 181 8.85 12.86 -14.82
C GLY A 181 9.80 13.99 -15.22
N LEU A 182 10.43 14.64 -14.23
CA LEU A 182 11.40 15.70 -14.48
C LEU A 182 12.84 15.16 -14.57
N GLY A 183 13.76 16.00 -15.12
CA GLY A 183 15.17 15.66 -15.14
C GLY A 183 15.83 15.67 -13.75
N PRO A 184 16.98 14.98 -13.56
CA PRO A 184 17.71 14.24 -14.60
C PRO A 184 17.19 12.81 -14.85
N ASP A 185 16.47 12.16 -13.90
CA ASP A 185 16.16 10.75 -13.96
C ASP A 185 14.65 10.43 -13.82
N GLY A 186 13.79 11.44 -13.76
CA GLY A 186 12.35 11.25 -13.60
C GLY A 186 11.95 11.07 -12.14
N THR A 187 10.93 10.23 -11.88
CA THR A 187 10.30 10.13 -10.57
C THR A 187 9.80 8.72 -10.30
N GLU A 188 9.80 8.30 -9.03
CA GLU A 188 9.05 7.17 -8.51
C GLU A 188 8.16 7.64 -7.38
N PHE A 189 6.93 7.18 -7.35
CA PHE A 189 5.94 7.62 -6.36
C PHE A 189 4.95 6.53 -6.01
N LEU A 190 4.46 6.61 -4.77
CA LEU A 190 3.33 5.84 -4.28
C LEU A 190 2.05 6.62 -4.57
N LEU A 191 1.04 5.97 -5.14
CA LEU A 191 -0.32 6.46 -5.26
C LEU A 191 -1.23 5.73 -4.27
N VAL A 192 -2.17 6.45 -3.70
CA VAL A 192 -3.19 5.93 -2.78
C VAL A 192 -4.56 6.43 -3.26
N PHE A 193 -5.47 5.49 -3.47
CA PHE A 193 -6.84 5.75 -3.88
C PHE A 193 -7.81 5.38 -2.75
N ASN A 194 -8.79 6.22 -2.48
CA ASN A 194 -9.80 5.99 -1.44
C ASN A 194 -10.92 5.00 -1.84
N GLN A 195 -10.56 3.98 -2.62
CA GLN A 195 -11.41 2.87 -3.06
C GLN A 195 -10.56 1.61 -3.20
N GLY A 196 -10.76 0.60 -2.36
CA GLY A 196 -9.96 -0.63 -2.37
C GLY A 196 -10.06 -1.44 -3.66
N ALA A 197 -11.23 -1.39 -4.33
CA ALA A 197 -11.46 -2.03 -5.62
C ALA A 197 -10.90 -1.24 -6.82
N PHE A 198 -10.38 -0.01 -6.60
CA PHE A 198 -9.84 0.79 -7.70
C PHE A 198 -8.66 0.07 -8.36
N SER A 199 -8.70 -0.02 -9.68
CA SER A 199 -7.60 -0.53 -10.49
C SER A 199 -7.31 0.44 -11.64
N GLU A 200 -6.12 0.30 -12.24
CA GLU A 200 -5.74 1.12 -13.39
C GLU A 200 -6.70 1.02 -14.59
N ASP A 201 -7.44 -0.10 -14.69
CA ASP A 201 -8.47 -0.29 -15.72
C ASP A 201 -9.72 0.60 -15.50
N GLY A 202 -9.86 1.20 -14.32
CA GLY A 202 -10.92 2.16 -13.98
C GLY A 202 -10.62 3.61 -14.36
N THR A 203 -9.55 3.86 -15.12
CA THR A 203 -9.09 5.19 -15.52
C THR A 203 -9.63 5.57 -16.90
N MET A 204 -10.22 6.76 -17.05
CA MET A 204 -10.64 7.35 -18.31
C MET A 204 -9.47 8.11 -18.96
N LEU A 205 -8.90 7.55 -20.02
CA LEU A 205 -7.74 8.09 -20.72
C LEU A 205 -8.17 9.05 -21.86
N LEU A 206 -7.42 10.14 -22.02
CA LEU A 206 -7.70 11.09 -23.12
C LEU A 206 -7.59 10.43 -24.50
N SER A 207 -6.58 9.58 -24.73
CA SER A 207 -6.41 8.86 -26.00
C SER A 207 -7.61 7.98 -26.31
N GLU A 208 -8.16 7.27 -25.31
CA GLU A 208 -9.36 6.44 -25.49
C GLU A 208 -10.60 7.29 -25.75
N LEU A 209 -10.78 8.40 -25.02
CA LEU A 209 -11.86 9.34 -25.27
C LEU A 209 -11.86 9.80 -26.74
N VAL A 210 -10.70 10.28 -27.21
CA VAL A 210 -10.56 10.77 -28.59
C VAL A 210 -10.77 9.66 -29.62
N ALA A 211 -10.25 8.44 -29.35
CA ALA A 211 -10.39 7.30 -30.25
C ALA A 211 -11.85 6.81 -30.40
N HIS A 212 -12.70 7.05 -29.39
CA HIS A 212 -14.10 6.59 -29.37
C HIS A 212 -15.12 7.69 -29.68
N MET A 213 -14.68 8.94 -29.94
CA MET A 213 -15.55 10.03 -30.35
C MET A 213 -15.57 10.18 -31.89
N PRO A 214 -16.74 10.42 -32.51
CA PRO A 214 -16.81 10.71 -33.94
C PRO A 214 -15.96 11.94 -34.27
N PRO A 215 -15.10 11.90 -35.30
CA PRO A 215 -14.22 13.03 -35.66
C PRO A 215 -14.97 14.35 -35.92
N GLU A 216 -16.22 14.26 -36.45
CA GLU A 216 -17.07 15.42 -36.70
C GLU A 216 -17.52 16.09 -35.38
N VAL A 217 -17.73 15.30 -34.34
CA VAL A 217 -18.08 15.81 -33.01
C VAL A 217 -16.86 16.52 -32.38
N LEU A 218 -15.68 15.90 -32.48
CA LEU A 218 -14.42 16.50 -32.03
C LEU A 218 -14.14 17.80 -32.77
N SER A 219 -14.33 17.84 -34.12
CA SER A 219 -14.17 19.02 -34.93
C SER A 219 -15.14 20.15 -34.52
N LYS A 220 -16.40 19.86 -34.31
CA LYS A 220 -17.40 20.83 -33.83
C LYS A 220 -17.07 21.38 -32.46
N ASN A 221 -16.58 20.51 -31.55
CA ASN A 221 -16.27 20.88 -30.17
C ASN A 221 -15.02 21.77 -30.07
N THR A 222 -13.97 21.47 -30.85
CA THR A 222 -12.65 22.11 -30.75
C THR A 222 -12.44 23.25 -31.78
N GLY A 223 -13.24 23.28 -32.82
CA GLY A 223 -13.03 24.19 -33.98
C GLY A 223 -11.90 23.74 -34.91
N LEU A 224 -11.24 22.62 -34.67
CA LEU A 224 -10.17 22.06 -35.48
C LEU A 224 -10.75 21.24 -36.64
N ASP A 225 -10.02 21.13 -37.77
CA ASP A 225 -10.40 20.24 -38.84
C ASP A 225 -10.41 18.76 -38.39
N ALA A 226 -11.38 18.00 -38.84
CA ALA A 226 -11.52 16.59 -38.46
C ALA A 226 -10.30 15.72 -38.81
N SER A 227 -9.52 16.11 -39.85
CA SER A 227 -8.27 15.44 -40.22
C SER A 227 -7.18 15.49 -39.15
N VAL A 228 -7.22 16.47 -38.25
CA VAL A 228 -6.29 16.57 -37.10
C VAL A 228 -6.44 15.32 -36.21
N PHE A 229 -7.67 14.87 -35.97
CA PHE A 229 -7.98 13.71 -35.15
C PHE A 229 -7.73 12.36 -35.83
N ALA A 230 -7.52 12.36 -37.14
CA ALA A 230 -7.16 11.14 -37.87
C ALA A 230 -5.79 10.59 -37.45
N ASN A 231 -4.89 11.45 -36.99
CA ASN A 231 -3.55 11.12 -36.52
C ASN A 231 -3.47 10.94 -34.98
N ALA A 232 -4.58 11.11 -34.27
CA ALA A 232 -4.60 10.87 -32.83
C ALA A 232 -4.31 9.37 -32.51
N PRO A 233 -3.71 9.06 -31.36
CA PRO A 233 -3.49 7.69 -30.94
C PRO A 233 -4.78 6.86 -30.99
N LYS A 234 -4.69 5.61 -31.47
CA LYS A 234 -5.83 4.68 -31.57
C LYS A 234 -5.85 3.65 -30.46
N ALA A 235 -4.83 3.69 -29.59
CA ALA A 235 -4.68 2.83 -28.41
C ALA A 235 -4.30 3.68 -27.21
N PRO A 236 -4.56 3.19 -25.99
CA PRO A 236 -4.10 3.85 -24.75
C PRO A 236 -2.61 4.14 -24.77
N LEU A 237 -2.22 5.35 -24.44
CA LEU A 237 -0.83 5.72 -24.28
C LEU A 237 -0.33 5.33 -22.87
N TYR A 238 -1.16 5.47 -21.88
CA TYR A 238 -1.00 5.14 -20.48
C TYR A 238 0.23 5.77 -19.82
N ILE A 239 1.45 5.19 -20.02
CA ILE A 239 2.75 5.76 -19.67
C ILE A 239 3.59 5.79 -20.94
N PHE A 240 4.01 6.96 -21.36
CA PHE A 240 4.73 7.11 -22.63
C PHE A 240 5.86 8.15 -22.56
N PRO A 241 6.92 8.00 -23.38
CA PRO A 241 8.04 8.94 -23.38
C PRO A 241 7.65 10.30 -23.95
N GLY A 242 8.31 11.33 -23.42
CA GLY A 242 8.21 12.70 -23.90
C GLY A 242 9.50 13.46 -23.66
N THR A 243 9.49 14.76 -23.93
CA THR A 243 10.63 15.65 -23.71
C THR A 243 10.59 16.20 -22.29
N VAL A 244 11.75 16.25 -21.62
CA VAL A 244 11.88 16.93 -20.32
C VAL A 244 11.40 18.38 -20.46
N PRO A 245 10.44 18.85 -19.66
CA PRO A 245 9.87 20.18 -19.82
C PRO A 245 10.86 21.26 -19.41
N GLY A 246 10.59 22.48 -19.85
CA GLY A 246 11.29 23.68 -19.43
C GLY A 246 10.99 24.09 -17.98
N SER A 247 11.17 25.36 -17.66
CA SER A 247 10.86 25.87 -16.32
C SER A 247 9.34 25.82 -16.05
N LEU A 248 8.96 25.59 -14.79
CA LEU A 248 7.56 25.66 -14.37
C LEU A 248 6.90 27.00 -14.70
N ALA A 249 7.67 28.10 -14.61
CA ALA A 249 7.19 29.45 -14.95
C ALA A 249 6.84 29.59 -16.44
N ALA A 250 7.61 28.96 -17.34
CA ALA A 250 7.32 28.95 -18.76
C ALA A 250 6.01 28.21 -19.05
N ASP A 251 5.83 27.02 -18.48
CA ASP A 251 4.60 26.23 -18.67
C ASP A 251 3.38 26.94 -18.07
N LYS A 252 3.50 27.57 -16.89
CA LYS A 252 2.43 28.42 -16.34
C LYS A 252 2.04 29.57 -17.28
N THR A 253 2.99 30.15 -17.94
CA THR A 253 2.73 31.21 -18.92
C THR A 253 2.03 30.66 -20.16
N ASP A 254 2.47 29.51 -20.65
CA ASP A 254 1.94 28.86 -21.85
C ASP A 254 0.46 28.49 -21.70
N VAL A 255 0.04 28.03 -20.53
CA VAL A 255 -1.36 27.69 -20.25
C VAL A 255 -2.27 28.90 -20.01
N GLY A 256 -1.75 30.13 -19.99
CA GLY A 256 -2.52 31.37 -19.81
C GLY A 256 -2.16 32.19 -18.56
N GLY A 257 -1.14 31.80 -17.79
CA GLY A 257 -0.59 32.55 -16.66
C GLY A 257 -1.58 32.75 -15.51
N GLU A 258 -1.53 33.94 -14.88
CA GLU A 258 -2.37 34.30 -13.71
C GLU A 258 -3.87 34.23 -13.99
N GLN A 259 -4.31 34.41 -15.23
CA GLN A 259 -5.71 34.47 -15.61
C GLN A 259 -6.43 33.12 -15.43
N VAL A 260 -5.69 32.02 -15.55
CA VAL A 260 -6.20 30.66 -15.42
C VAL A 260 -5.63 29.92 -14.20
N ALA A 261 -4.85 30.60 -13.37
CA ALA A 261 -4.20 29.97 -12.22
C ALA A 261 -5.24 29.51 -11.17
N SER A 262 -5.09 28.26 -10.73
CA SER A 262 -5.90 27.69 -9.66
C SER A 262 -5.64 28.45 -8.34
N ARG A 263 -6.70 28.72 -7.60
CA ARG A 263 -6.65 29.20 -6.21
C ARG A 263 -6.34 28.07 -5.20
N TYR A 264 -6.47 26.82 -5.63
CA TYR A 264 -6.23 25.63 -4.78
C TYR A 264 -4.81 25.14 -4.97
N GLN A 265 -4.20 24.73 -3.86
CA GLN A 265 -2.91 24.04 -3.85
C GLN A 265 -3.16 22.53 -3.81
N TYR A 266 -2.61 21.82 -4.78
CA TYR A 266 -2.72 20.35 -4.88
C TYR A 266 -1.41 19.64 -4.53
N THR A 267 -0.40 20.37 -4.06
CA THR A 267 0.89 19.83 -3.60
C THR A 267 1.16 20.25 -2.17
N PHE A 268 1.91 19.43 -1.42
CA PHE A 268 2.29 19.69 -0.04
C PHE A 268 3.68 19.13 0.26
N HIS A 269 4.52 19.89 0.97
CA HIS A 269 5.91 19.53 1.30
C HIS A 269 6.00 18.80 2.65
N LEU A 270 5.58 17.52 2.69
CA LEU A 270 5.48 16.75 3.94
C LEU A 270 6.83 16.53 4.62
N LYS A 271 7.87 16.17 3.87
CA LYS A 271 9.20 15.89 4.43
C LYS A 271 9.83 17.11 5.09
N SER A 272 9.60 18.31 4.55
CA SER A 272 10.12 19.57 5.08
C SER A 272 9.25 20.20 6.17
N MET A 273 8.04 19.70 6.39
CA MET A 273 7.17 20.13 7.47
C MET A 273 7.77 19.76 8.82
N GLU A 274 7.64 20.65 9.83
CA GLU A 274 7.98 20.30 11.22
C GLU A 274 7.17 19.10 11.71
N PRO A 275 7.77 18.13 12.41
CA PRO A 275 7.01 17.00 12.94
C PRO A 275 5.88 17.44 13.85
N THR A 276 4.70 16.86 13.67
CA THR A 276 3.55 17.05 14.55
C THR A 276 3.82 16.51 15.95
N LYS A 277 4.63 15.44 16.02
CA LYS A 277 5.11 14.82 17.28
C LYS A 277 6.57 14.42 17.11
N THR A 278 7.34 14.62 18.17
CA THR A 278 8.74 14.20 18.26
C THR A 278 9.02 13.63 19.65
N SER A 279 9.75 12.54 19.70
CA SER A 279 10.23 11.90 20.92
C SER A 279 11.66 11.38 20.72
N LYS A 280 12.22 10.70 21.73
CA LYS A 280 13.49 9.98 21.58
C LYS A 280 13.38 8.80 20.62
N GLY A 281 12.19 8.17 20.53
CA GLY A 281 11.92 7.02 19.67
C GLY A 281 11.69 7.38 18.21
N GLY A 282 11.47 8.66 17.87
CA GLY A 282 11.24 9.07 16.49
C GLY A 282 10.33 10.27 16.30
N SER A 283 9.64 10.34 15.17
CA SER A 283 8.75 11.46 14.83
C SER A 283 7.57 11.04 13.99
N VAL A 284 6.49 11.84 14.08
CA VAL A 284 5.28 11.69 13.25
C VAL A 284 4.97 13.04 12.59
N ARG A 285 4.74 13.05 11.30
CA ARG A 285 4.24 14.19 10.52
C ARG A 285 2.87 13.87 10.00
N ILE A 286 1.85 14.56 10.48
CA ILE A 286 0.46 14.34 10.08
C ILE A 286 0.07 15.35 9.02
N VAL A 287 -0.55 14.88 7.96
CA VAL A 287 -1.15 15.68 6.89
C VAL A 287 -2.60 15.26 6.68
N ASP A 288 -3.51 16.21 6.76
CA ASP A 288 -4.94 16.00 6.57
C ASP A 288 -5.64 17.31 6.14
N SER A 289 -6.96 17.32 6.06
CA SER A 289 -7.70 18.49 5.57
C SER A 289 -7.46 19.78 6.36
N ARG A 290 -6.94 19.71 7.60
CA ARG A 290 -6.66 20.85 8.47
C ARG A 290 -5.41 21.63 8.05
N ASN A 291 -4.42 20.97 7.48
CA ASN A 291 -3.17 21.60 7.00
C ASN A 291 -2.95 21.43 5.49
N PHE A 292 -3.69 20.53 4.85
CA PHE A 292 -3.74 20.36 3.39
C PHE A 292 -5.21 20.32 2.90
N PRO A 293 -5.89 21.49 2.78
CA PRO A 293 -7.34 21.56 2.55
C PRO A 293 -7.83 20.93 1.25
N ALA A 294 -6.96 20.66 0.28
CA ALA A 294 -7.32 19.92 -0.92
C ALA A 294 -7.55 18.43 -0.65
N SER A 295 -6.90 17.85 0.37
CA SER A 295 -7.02 16.44 0.76
C SER A 295 -8.23 16.21 1.66
N LYS A 296 -9.41 16.10 1.05
CA LYS A 296 -10.69 16.01 1.77
C LYS A 296 -11.12 14.60 2.17
N HIS A 297 -10.54 13.60 1.55
CA HIS A 297 -10.96 12.21 1.75
C HIS A 297 -9.81 11.26 2.02
N ILE A 298 -8.57 11.78 2.07
CA ILE A 298 -7.39 11.00 2.43
C ILE A 298 -6.55 11.81 3.43
N ALA A 299 -6.39 11.26 4.62
CA ALA A 299 -5.42 11.73 5.61
C ALA A 299 -4.21 10.79 5.62
N ALA A 300 -3.05 11.30 6.03
CA ALA A 300 -1.83 10.49 6.10
C ALA A 300 -0.91 10.94 7.25
N ALA A 301 0.01 10.05 7.62
CA ALA A 301 1.13 10.38 8.47
C ALA A 301 2.42 9.75 7.93
N LEU A 302 3.50 10.51 7.93
CA LEU A 302 4.87 10.01 7.75
C LEU A 302 5.46 9.73 9.13
N VAL A 303 5.75 8.47 9.39
CA VAL A 303 6.26 7.98 10.68
C VAL A 303 7.71 7.54 10.52
N ILE A 304 8.56 8.01 11.44
CA ILE A 304 9.96 7.58 11.58
C ILE A 304 10.11 7.00 12.97
N VAL A 305 10.52 5.73 13.05
CA VAL A 305 10.79 5.02 14.30
C VAL A 305 12.26 4.65 14.36
N LYS A 306 12.97 5.11 15.38
CA LYS A 306 14.37 4.79 15.62
C LYS A 306 14.57 3.31 15.96
N PRO A 307 15.78 2.73 15.80
CA PRO A 307 16.06 1.38 16.28
C PRO A 307 15.63 1.18 17.73
N ALA A 308 14.96 0.05 18.00
CA ALA A 308 14.34 -0.29 19.28
C ALA A 308 13.20 0.67 19.72
N GLY A 309 12.75 1.55 18.87
CA GLY A 309 11.57 2.39 19.11
C GLY A 309 10.27 1.71 18.71
N LEU A 310 9.17 2.32 19.13
CA LEU A 310 7.82 1.82 18.97
C LEU A 310 6.87 2.95 18.57
N ARG A 311 6.12 2.81 17.49
CA ARG A 311 4.85 3.54 17.29
C ARG A 311 3.90 3.01 18.35
N GLU A 312 3.51 3.87 19.29
CA GLU A 312 2.82 3.46 20.53
C GLU A 312 1.53 2.66 20.26
N LEU A 313 1.11 1.84 21.22
CA LEU A 313 -0.19 1.14 21.18
C LEU A 313 -1.34 2.13 21.05
N HIS A 314 -2.11 2.02 19.96
CA HIS A 314 -3.20 2.92 19.61
C HIS A 314 -4.23 2.23 18.71
N TRP A 315 -5.31 2.95 18.37
CA TRP A 315 -6.28 2.56 17.36
C TRP A 315 -6.89 3.80 16.70
N HIS A 316 -7.42 3.64 15.50
CA HIS A 316 -8.09 4.69 14.74
C HIS A 316 -9.61 4.48 14.76
N PRO A 317 -10.40 5.38 15.40
CA PRO A 317 -11.84 5.19 15.52
C PRO A 317 -12.64 5.55 14.27
N ASN A 318 -12.08 6.34 13.36
CA ASN A 318 -12.78 6.95 12.23
C ASN A 318 -12.49 6.30 10.87
N ALA A 319 -11.38 5.55 10.73
CA ALA A 319 -11.00 4.92 9.48
C ALA A 319 -10.11 3.68 9.72
N SER A 320 -10.03 2.81 8.74
CA SER A 320 -8.98 1.79 8.68
C SER A 320 -7.67 2.44 8.26
N GLU A 321 -6.55 1.83 8.64
CA GLU A 321 -5.21 2.27 8.31
C GLU A 321 -4.61 1.40 7.23
N TRP A 322 -4.15 2.02 6.15
CA TRP A 322 -3.33 1.38 5.13
C TRP A 322 -1.90 1.89 5.26
N GLN A 323 -0.94 0.98 5.29
CA GLN A 323 0.47 1.27 5.54
C GLN A 323 1.31 0.96 4.32
N PHE A 324 2.34 1.78 4.06
CA PHE A 324 3.40 1.47 3.10
C PHE A 324 4.76 1.66 3.77
N TYR A 325 5.57 0.62 3.75
CA TYR A 325 6.89 0.60 4.38
C TYR A 325 7.96 1.05 3.38
N ILE A 326 8.53 2.24 3.61
CA ILE A 326 9.52 2.88 2.73
C ILE A 326 10.91 2.32 3.00
N ALA A 327 11.27 2.14 4.28
CA ALA A 327 12.60 1.67 4.69
C ALA A 327 12.58 1.03 6.07
N GLY A 328 13.53 0.15 6.34
CA GLY A 328 13.69 -0.52 7.64
C GLY A 328 12.91 -1.82 7.72
N LYS A 329 12.77 -2.33 8.95
CA LYS A 329 12.05 -3.56 9.30
C LYS A 329 11.11 -3.29 10.45
N ALA A 330 9.89 -3.82 10.37
CA ALA A 330 8.89 -3.63 11.39
C ALA A 330 8.23 -4.93 11.83
N ARG A 331 7.65 -4.88 13.01
CA ARG A 331 6.73 -5.88 13.54
C ARG A 331 5.50 -5.18 14.06
N MET A 332 4.34 -5.70 13.72
CA MET A 332 3.05 -5.21 14.17
C MET A 332 2.23 -6.36 14.73
N THR A 333 1.64 -6.20 15.91
CA THR A 333 0.56 -7.07 16.37
C THR A 333 -0.74 -6.27 16.33
N VAL A 334 -1.78 -6.87 15.74
CA VAL A 334 -3.12 -6.29 15.68
C VAL A 334 -4.06 -7.14 16.51
N PHE A 335 -4.81 -6.49 17.40
CA PHE A 335 -5.83 -7.08 18.25
C PHE A 335 -7.22 -6.85 17.66
N PHE A 336 -8.01 -7.92 17.61
CA PHE A 336 -9.38 -7.93 17.14
C PHE A 336 -10.35 -8.43 18.23
N PRO A 337 -11.66 -8.15 18.08
CA PRO A 337 -12.65 -8.70 19.00
C PRO A 337 -12.65 -10.23 19.03
N VAL A 338 -13.27 -10.80 20.08
CA VAL A 338 -13.41 -12.25 20.27
C VAL A 338 -12.05 -12.95 20.42
N ASP A 339 -11.13 -12.28 21.13
CA ASP A 339 -9.81 -12.84 21.48
C ASP A 339 -8.95 -13.21 20.27
N ASN A 340 -9.06 -12.46 19.16
CA ASN A 340 -8.23 -12.68 17.98
C ASN A 340 -7.06 -11.69 17.98
N ALA A 341 -5.87 -12.16 17.61
CA ALA A 341 -4.69 -11.35 17.42
C ALA A 341 -3.75 -11.96 16.37
N ARG A 342 -3.05 -11.12 15.63
CA ARG A 342 -2.07 -11.55 14.64
C ARG A 342 -0.86 -10.64 14.65
N THR A 343 0.33 -11.27 14.63
CA THR A 343 1.61 -10.60 14.48
C THR A 343 2.14 -10.78 13.07
N VAL A 344 2.61 -9.68 12.47
CA VAL A 344 3.12 -9.63 11.10
C VAL A 344 4.43 -8.88 11.08
N ASP A 345 5.40 -9.35 10.28
CA ASP A 345 6.65 -8.67 9.99
C ASP A 345 6.55 -7.91 8.67
N PHE A 346 7.25 -6.77 8.57
CA PHE A 346 7.27 -5.92 7.38
C PHE A 346 8.70 -5.54 7.00
N ASN A 347 8.91 -5.40 5.70
CA ASN A 347 10.14 -4.93 5.08
C ASN A 347 9.81 -3.76 4.13
N ALA A 348 10.83 -3.11 3.56
CA ALA A 348 10.59 -2.10 2.51
C ALA A 348 9.77 -2.69 1.36
N ASN A 349 8.89 -1.87 0.75
CA ASN A 349 7.90 -2.23 -0.29
C ASN A 349 6.72 -3.09 0.19
N ASP A 350 6.62 -3.39 1.48
CA ASP A 350 5.46 -4.07 2.03
C ASP A 350 4.30 -3.10 2.30
N VAL A 351 3.11 -3.67 2.26
CA VAL A 351 1.84 -3.04 2.58
C VAL A 351 1.25 -3.67 3.82
N GLY A 352 0.86 -2.85 4.79
CA GLY A 352 0.11 -3.25 5.96
C GLY A 352 -1.34 -2.76 5.90
N TYR A 353 -2.24 -3.45 6.60
CA TYR A 353 -3.62 -3.02 6.76
C TYR A 353 -4.13 -3.32 8.16
N VAL A 354 -4.70 -2.30 8.79
CA VAL A 354 -5.33 -2.39 10.11
C VAL A 354 -6.77 -1.92 10.00
N PRO A 355 -7.77 -2.78 10.22
CA PRO A 355 -9.17 -2.38 10.27
C PRO A 355 -9.42 -1.33 11.34
N SER A 356 -10.38 -0.42 11.11
CA SER A 356 -10.74 0.60 12.09
C SER A 356 -11.08 0.00 13.46
N ASN A 357 -10.72 0.68 14.53
CA ASN A 357 -10.85 0.27 15.93
C ASN A 357 -10.00 -0.94 16.36
N ALA A 358 -9.20 -1.55 15.50
CA ALA A 358 -8.28 -2.61 15.90
C ALA A 358 -7.05 -2.01 16.61
N GLY A 359 -6.81 -2.42 17.86
CA GLY A 359 -5.65 -1.97 18.65
C GLY A 359 -4.35 -2.56 18.09
N HIS A 360 -3.33 -1.71 17.87
CA HIS A 360 -2.07 -2.16 17.29
C HIS A 360 -0.89 -1.26 17.70
N TYR A 361 0.31 -1.74 17.40
CA TYR A 361 1.57 -1.00 17.50
C TYR A 361 2.46 -1.35 16.31
N ILE A 362 3.47 -0.54 16.02
CA ILE A 362 4.51 -0.87 15.05
C ILE A 362 5.89 -0.70 15.72
N GLU A 363 6.64 -1.79 15.84
CA GLU A 363 7.96 -1.83 16.43
C GLU A 363 9.03 -1.83 15.33
N ASN A 364 10.09 -1.03 15.49
CA ASN A 364 11.27 -1.14 14.64
C ASN A 364 12.12 -2.32 15.11
N THR A 365 12.17 -3.39 14.33
CA THR A 365 12.95 -4.60 14.61
C THR A 365 14.32 -4.62 13.91
N GLY A 366 14.63 -3.54 13.16
CA GLY A 366 15.91 -3.37 12.47
C GLY A 366 16.92 -2.54 13.27
N ASP A 367 18.09 -2.35 12.68
CA ASP A 367 19.21 -1.56 13.19
C ASP A 367 19.32 -0.16 12.55
N THR A 368 18.41 0.15 11.64
CA THR A 368 18.27 1.45 10.98
C THR A 368 16.91 2.07 11.28
N ASP A 369 16.72 3.34 10.91
CA ASP A 369 15.41 3.98 11.02
C ASP A 369 14.37 3.20 10.20
N LEU A 370 13.23 2.93 10.83
CA LEU A 370 12.02 2.49 10.14
C LEU A 370 11.28 3.73 9.66
N VAL A 371 10.95 3.77 8.37
CA VAL A 371 10.19 4.85 7.74
C VAL A 371 8.99 4.26 7.03
N PHE A 372 7.79 4.72 7.37
CA PHE A 372 6.56 4.26 6.73
C PHE A 372 5.49 5.35 6.69
N LEU A 373 4.54 5.17 5.79
CA LEU A 373 3.34 5.98 5.67
C LEU A 373 2.15 5.24 6.29
N GLU A 374 1.36 5.95 7.07
CA GLU A 374 0.00 5.60 7.47
C GLU A 374 -0.95 6.42 6.59
N THR A 375 -1.93 5.78 5.93
CA THR A 375 -2.93 6.48 5.11
C THR A 375 -4.33 6.01 5.47
N PHE A 376 -5.29 6.92 5.38
CA PHE A 376 -6.66 6.75 5.86
C PHE A 376 -7.65 7.30 4.85
N ALA A 377 -8.69 6.55 4.52
CA ALA A 377 -9.83 7.07 3.75
C ALA A 377 -10.71 7.96 4.66
N SER A 378 -10.19 9.13 5.01
CA SER A 378 -10.80 10.10 5.91
C SER A 378 -10.25 11.50 5.64
N ASP A 379 -11.00 12.54 6.04
CA ASP A 379 -10.57 13.93 5.97
C ASP A 379 -9.60 14.32 7.11
N GLU A 380 -9.64 13.59 8.23
CA GLU A 380 -8.82 13.85 9.41
C GLU A 380 -8.11 12.60 9.92
N PHE A 381 -6.88 12.78 10.35
CA PHE A 381 -6.13 11.80 11.13
C PHE A 381 -6.60 11.81 12.58
N VAL A 382 -7.15 10.70 13.06
CA VAL A 382 -7.62 10.54 14.44
C VAL A 382 -7.08 9.23 15.00
N ASP A 383 -6.41 9.27 16.16
CA ASP A 383 -5.98 8.09 16.89
C ASP A 383 -6.19 8.23 18.40
N VAL A 384 -6.43 7.12 19.08
CA VAL A 384 -6.56 7.00 20.53
C VAL A 384 -5.38 6.20 21.08
N SER A 385 -4.62 6.82 21.98
CA SER A 385 -3.46 6.18 22.64
C SER A 385 -3.90 5.37 23.86
N LEU A 386 -3.40 4.12 23.96
CA LEU A 386 -3.60 3.29 25.14
C LEU A 386 -3.06 3.97 26.41
N ASN A 387 -1.86 4.54 26.34
CA ASN A 387 -1.25 5.22 27.48
C ASN A 387 -2.13 6.38 27.98
N GLN A 388 -2.68 7.21 27.08
CA GLN A 388 -3.58 8.28 27.45
C GLN A 388 -4.87 7.77 28.10
N TRP A 389 -5.40 6.68 27.60
CA TRP A 389 -6.61 6.07 28.17
C TRP A 389 -6.33 5.56 29.58
N LEU A 390 -5.33 4.71 29.77
CA LEU A 390 -4.95 4.17 31.08
C LEU A 390 -4.63 5.28 32.09
N ARG A 391 -3.96 6.35 31.65
CA ARG A 391 -3.57 7.46 32.52
C ARG A 391 -4.75 8.35 32.96
N ARG A 392 -5.88 8.30 32.26
CA ARG A 392 -7.04 9.18 32.46
C ARG A 392 -8.26 8.51 33.07
N VAL A 393 -8.19 7.21 33.38
CA VAL A 393 -9.26 6.51 34.11
C VAL A 393 -8.96 6.52 35.61
N PRO A 394 -10.01 6.39 36.48
CA PRO A 394 -9.80 6.29 37.93
C PRO A 394 -8.87 5.14 38.32
N SER A 395 -7.99 5.37 39.31
CA SER A 395 -7.02 4.35 39.74
C SER A 395 -7.68 3.05 40.21
N GLU A 396 -8.85 3.13 40.82
CA GLU A 396 -9.64 1.97 41.26
C GLU A 396 -10.09 1.11 40.07
N MET A 397 -10.40 1.76 38.90
CA MET A 397 -10.72 1.05 37.67
C MET A 397 -9.51 0.29 37.13
N LEU A 398 -8.32 0.91 37.11
CA LEU A 398 -7.08 0.23 36.71
C LEU A 398 -6.73 -0.93 37.63
N GLN A 399 -6.90 -0.77 38.96
CA GLN A 399 -6.71 -1.84 39.92
C GLN A 399 -7.64 -3.02 39.66
N ALA A 400 -8.91 -2.74 39.36
CA ALA A 400 -9.92 -3.77 39.11
C ALA A 400 -9.68 -4.54 37.78
N HIS A 401 -9.19 -3.87 36.73
CA HIS A 401 -9.01 -4.45 35.41
C HIS A 401 -7.62 -5.07 35.20
N LEU A 402 -6.56 -4.44 35.72
CA LEU A 402 -5.18 -4.75 35.37
C LEU A 402 -4.28 -4.99 36.59
N ASN A 403 -4.83 -4.94 37.83
CA ASN A 403 -4.04 -4.97 39.08
C ASN A 403 -2.98 -3.85 39.16
N ILE A 404 -3.13 -2.76 38.44
CA ILE A 404 -2.25 -1.59 38.47
C ILE A 404 -2.70 -0.67 39.61
N ASN A 405 -1.87 -0.47 40.63
CA ASN A 405 -2.16 0.42 41.73
C ASN A 405 -1.99 1.91 41.34
N ARG A 406 -2.39 2.81 42.22
CA ARG A 406 -2.36 4.26 41.97
C ARG A 406 -0.95 4.79 41.68
N GLU A 407 0.06 4.29 42.36
CA GLU A 407 1.45 4.71 42.18
C GLU A 407 1.96 4.26 40.79
N GLN A 408 1.73 3.01 40.44
CA GLN A 408 2.06 2.48 39.10
C GLN A 408 1.32 3.22 37.98
N ALA A 409 0.04 3.53 38.18
CA ALA A 409 -0.75 4.29 37.20
C ALA A 409 -0.15 5.69 36.95
N GLN A 410 0.46 6.31 37.95
CA GLN A 410 1.11 7.61 37.80
C GLN A 410 2.42 7.56 37.00
N MET A 411 3.03 6.39 36.85
CA MET A 411 4.22 6.18 36.03
C MET A 411 3.93 6.08 34.53
N ILE A 412 2.68 5.79 34.15
CA ILE A 412 2.24 5.74 32.75
C ILE A 412 2.34 7.17 32.17
N PRO A 413 2.94 7.37 30.98
CA PRO A 413 3.00 8.67 30.34
C PRO A 413 1.59 9.30 30.17
N ALA A 414 1.46 10.55 30.57
CA ALA A 414 0.17 11.28 30.44
C ALA A 414 -0.02 11.86 29.04
N GLU A 415 1.09 12.06 28.34
CA GLU A 415 1.12 12.64 27.00
C GLU A 415 1.13 11.56 25.94
N LYS A 416 0.48 11.86 24.81
CA LYS A 416 0.55 11.04 23.61
C LYS A 416 1.83 11.40 22.87
N LEU A 417 2.78 10.48 22.86
CA LEU A 417 4.08 10.68 22.24
C LEU A 417 4.08 10.35 20.74
N GLY A 418 3.18 9.48 20.32
CA GLY A 418 3.10 8.94 18.96
C GLY A 418 4.16 7.87 18.72
N VAL A 419 5.43 8.15 19.00
CA VAL A 419 6.55 7.19 18.96
C VAL A 419 7.30 7.24 20.29
N ILE A 420 7.69 6.09 20.82
CA ILE A 420 8.40 5.94 22.11
C ILE A 420 9.68 5.14 21.96
#